data_24da4337a2d35e7b0a7e3dc8fb0bab36
#
_entry.id   24da4337a2d35e7b0a7e3dc8fb0bab36
#
_cell.length_a   1.000
_cell.length_b   1.000
_cell.length_c   1.000
_cell.angle_alpha   90.00
_cell.angle_beta   90.00
_cell.angle_gamma   90.00
#
_symmetry.space_group_name_H-M   'P 1'
#
loop_
_entity.id
_entity.type
_entity.pdbx_description
1 polymer ?
#
loop_
_entity_poly.entity_id
_entity_poly.type
_entity_poly.pdbx_seq_one_letter_code
_entity_poly.pdbx_strand_id
1 'polypeptide(L)'
;MREVFQQELREVQDRLVEIAELVAISIDKATRAFNESDVSLAEEVIAEDPRIDQATVALDELAITILARQQPVARDLRIVVSALRISASLERMGDLSTHISQLARYRFPDKVVPKSLRSTFAEMGALDVEIANKLTSLLRSEDVQLAEEIRNEDDKVDALHLSVFDKVLGEKWKGEADDTVDATLASRYHEPFADHAVAIAKMVQYLATGDWDQSAA
;
A
#
# COMPACT_ATOMS: atom_id res chain seq x y z
N MET A 1 19.25 26.61 15.25
CA MET A 1 19.38 26.03 13.89
C MET A 1 19.33 24.49 13.93
N ARG A 2 20.25 23.80 14.61
CA ARG A 2 20.29 22.31 14.65
C ARG A 2 19.03 21.69 15.27
N GLU A 3 18.49 22.25 16.32
CA GLU A 3 17.27 21.75 16.99
C GLU A 3 16.03 21.86 16.09
N VAL A 4 15.86 22.98 15.39
CA VAL A 4 14.76 23.19 14.43
C VAL A 4 14.85 22.15 13.30
N PHE A 5 16.03 21.93 12.75
CA PHE A 5 16.23 20.94 11.70
C PHE A 5 15.90 19.51 12.17
N GLN A 6 16.32 19.13 13.38
CA GLN A 6 15.97 17.83 13.94
C GLN A 6 14.48 17.69 14.22
N GLN A 7 13.80 18.78 14.52
CA GLN A 7 12.34 18.78 14.66
C GLN A 7 11.65 18.61 13.30
N GLU A 8 12.13 19.29 12.26
CA GLU A 8 11.61 19.12 10.89
C GLU A 8 11.77 17.67 10.40
N LEU A 9 12.90 17.01 10.69
CA LEU A 9 13.09 15.59 10.33
C LEU A 9 12.13 14.65 11.09
N ARG A 10 11.86 14.93 12.36
CA ARG A 10 10.83 14.18 13.11
C ARG A 10 9.43 14.40 12.54
N GLU A 11 9.11 15.62 12.15
CA GLU A 11 7.84 15.92 11.50
C GLU A 11 7.66 15.17 10.19
N VAL A 12 8.73 14.99 9.39
CA VAL A 12 8.69 14.15 8.18
C VAL A 12 8.33 12.72 8.53
N GLN A 13 8.94 12.15 9.57
CA GLN A 13 8.64 10.79 10.01
C GLN A 13 7.20 10.66 10.53
N ASP A 14 6.73 11.59 11.35
CA ASP A 14 5.38 11.60 11.89
C ASP A 14 4.33 11.63 10.77
N ARG A 15 4.56 12.46 9.73
CA ARG A 15 3.67 12.54 8.56
C ARG A 15 3.68 11.27 7.73
N LEU A 16 4.83 10.59 7.56
CA LEU A 16 4.87 9.29 6.89
C LEU A 16 4.01 8.26 7.63
N VAL A 17 4.09 8.23 8.96
CA VAL A 17 3.26 7.33 9.79
C VAL A 17 1.77 7.67 9.64
N GLU A 18 1.40 8.95 9.65
CA GLU A 18 0.02 9.41 9.46
C GLU A 18 -0.54 8.95 8.10
N ILE A 19 0.23 9.11 7.02
CA ILE A 19 -0.20 8.66 5.68
C ILE A 19 -0.36 7.14 5.66
N ALA A 20 0.58 6.38 6.26
CA ALA A 20 0.48 4.93 6.34
C ALA A 20 -0.74 4.46 7.14
N GLU A 21 -1.12 5.16 8.20
CA GLU A 21 -2.36 4.89 8.96
C GLU A 21 -3.60 5.12 8.10
N LEU A 22 -3.65 6.19 7.31
CA LEU A 22 -4.74 6.44 6.37
C LEU A 22 -4.84 5.33 5.32
N VAL A 23 -3.72 4.89 4.77
CA VAL A 23 -3.67 3.77 3.81
C VAL A 23 -4.15 2.46 4.44
N ALA A 24 -3.73 2.16 5.69
CA ALA A 24 -4.17 0.96 6.39
C ALA A 24 -5.68 0.95 6.64
N ILE A 25 -6.26 2.09 6.99
CA ILE A 25 -7.71 2.24 7.13
C ILE A 25 -8.41 2.08 5.78
N SER A 26 -7.85 2.66 4.72
CA SER A 26 -8.40 2.60 3.37
C SER A 26 -8.46 1.17 2.85
N ILE A 27 -7.38 0.39 2.96
CA ILE A 27 -7.36 -1.01 2.49
C ILE A 27 -8.25 -1.93 3.33
N ASP A 28 -8.36 -1.73 4.65
CA ASP A 28 -9.30 -2.49 5.49
C ASP A 28 -10.74 -2.27 5.02
N LYS A 29 -11.16 -1.02 4.84
CA LYS A 29 -12.49 -0.68 4.34
C LYS A 29 -12.71 -1.23 2.92
N ALA A 30 -11.73 -1.08 2.03
CA ALA A 30 -11.81 -1.50 0.63
C ALA A 30 -12.00 -3.02 0.50
N THR A 31 -11.23 -3.82 1.24
CA THR A 31 -11.32 -5.28 1.21
C THR A 31 -12.64 -5.79 1.81
N ARG A 32 -13.15 -5.13 2.84
CA ARG A 32 -14.48 -5.43 3.40
C ARG A 32 -15.58 -5.07 2.40
N ALA A 33 -15.53 -3.88 1.81
CA ALA A 33 -16.49 -3.46 0.78
C ALA A 33 -16.52 -4.46 -0.39
N PHE A 34 -15.36 -4.91 -0.84
CA PHE A 34 -15.21 -5.90 -1.91
C PHE A 34 -15.83 -7.26 -1.52
N ASN A 35 -15.48 -7.78 -0.35
CA ASN A 35 -15.91 -9.10 0.09
C ASN A 35 -17.41 -9.16 0.46
N GLU A 36 -17.95 -8.08 1.02
CA GLU A 36 -19.34 -8.02 1.52
C GLU A 36 -20.30 -7.42 0.51
N SER A 37 -19.83 -6.77 -0.57
CA SER A 37 -20.61 -5.92 -1.50
C SER A 37 -21.22 -4.73 -0.77
N ASP A 38 -20.46 -4.12 0.12
CA ASP A 38 -20.89 -2.94 0.86
C ASP A 38 -20.57 -1.67 0.06
N VAL A 39 -21.57 -1.19 -0.66
CA VAL A 39 -21.44 0.03 -1.49
C VAL A 39 -21.20 1.28 -0.65
N SER A 40 -21.77 1.36 0.56
CA SER A 40 -21.59 2.52 1.43
C SER A 40 -20.14 2.63 1.88
N LEU A 41 -19.55 1.51 2.27
CA LEU A 41 -18.16 1.45 2.68
C LEU A 41 -17.20 1.73 1.49
N ALA A 42 -17.57 1.25 0.29
CA ALA A 42 -16.82 1.55 -0.93
C ALA A 42 -16.84 3.05 -1.26
N GLU A 43 -17.99 3.71 -1.11
CA GLU A 43 -18.13 5.16 -1.33
C GLU A 43 -17.35 5.98 -0.28
N GLU A 44 -17.29 5.51 0.97
CA GLU A 44 -16.44 6.13 2.00
C GLU A 44 -14.97 6.13 1.60
N VAL A 45 -14.43 4.98 1.16
CA VAL A 45 -13.03 4.89 0.71
C VAL A 45 -12.76 5.86 -0.42
N ILE A 46 -13.61 5.87 -1.45
CA ILE A 46 -13.46 6.75 -2.61
C ILE A 46 -13.53 8.24 -2.20
N ALA A 47 -14.38 8.59 -1.24
CA ALA A 47 -14.52 9.96 -0.75
C ALA A 47 -13.37 10.40 0.16
N GLU A 48 -12.71 9.47 0.85
CA GLU A 48 -11.58 9.75 1.75
C GLU A 48 -10.21 9.78 1.04
N ASP A 49 -10.10 9.26 -0.17
CA ASP A 49 -8.87 9.22 -0.98
C ASP A 49 -8.16 10.58 -1.10
N PRO A 50 -8.85 11.71 -1.37
CA PRO A 50 -8.21 13.03 -1.41
C PRO A 50 -7.49 13.44 -0.11
N ARG A 51 -7.75 12.78 1.03
CA ARG A 51 -7.03 13.04 2.29
C ARG A 51 -5.61 12.46 2.24
N ILE A 52 -5.45 11.30 1.59
CA ILE A 52 -4.13 10.69 1.37
C ILE A 52 -3.33 11.61 0.44
N ASP A 53 -3.93 12.04 -0.68
CA ASP A 53 -3.29 12.96 -1.63
C ASP A 53 -2.84 14.27 -0.97
N GLN A 54 -3.70 14.88 -0.17
CA GLN A 54 -3.38 16.12 0.54
C GLN A 54 -2.25 15.91 1.55
N ALA A 55 -2.23 14.78 2.26
CA ALA A 55 -1.19 14.48 3.23
C ALA A 55 0.16 14.23 2.54
N THR A 56 0.18 13.55 1.39
CA THR A 56 1.40 13.33 0.60
C THR A 56 1.95 14.63 0.02
N VAL A 57 1.10 15.47 -0.56
CA VAL A 57 1.49 16.80 -1.05
C VAL A 57 2.09 17.66 0.08
N ALA A 58 1.45 17.66 1.26
CA ALA A 58 1.95 18.44 2.40
C ALA A 58 3.30 17.93 2.92
N LEU A 59 3.55 16.62 2.86
CA LEU A 59 4.86 16.02 3.18
C LEU A 59 5.91 16.40 2.15
N ASP A 60 5.58 16.36 0.87
CA ASP A 60 6.49 16.72 -0.22
C ASP A 60 6.91 18.18 -0.13
N GLU A 61 5.98 19.10 0.17
CA GLU A 61 6.28 20.52 0.39
C GLU A 61 7.22 20.73 1.60
N LEU A 62 7.01 19.98 2.69
CA LEU A 62 7.91 20.02 3.84
C LEU A 62 9.30 19.51 3.46
N ALA A 63 9.41 18.37 2.77
CA ALA A 63 10.67 17.80 2.33
C ALA A 63 11.45 18.75 1.40
N ILE A 64 10.79 19.36 0.42
CA ILE A 64 11.37 20.37 -0.47
C ILE A 64 11.85 21.58 0.31
N THR A 65 11.07 22.04 1.28
CA THR A 65 11.45 23.17 2.15
C THR A 65 12.71 22.88 2.95
N ILE A 66 12.83 21.65 3.50
CA ILE A 66 14.02 21.19 4.23
C ILE A 66 15.24 21.18 3.28
N LEU A 67 15.11 20.60 2.09
CA LEU A 67 16.19 20.57 1.10
C LEU A 67 16.68 21.97 0.74
N ALA A 68 15.76 22.91 0.52
CA ALA A 68 16.07 24.28 0.12
C ALA A 68 16.74 25.10 1.23
N ARG A 69 16.31 24.93 2.49
CA ARG A 69 16.75 25.79 3.61
C ARG A 69 17.93 25.22 4.39
N GLN A 70 17.98 23.89 4.57
CA GLN A 70 18.90 23.25 5.49
C GLN A 70 20.12 22.63 4.78
N GLN A 71 20.03 22.39 3.45
CA GLN A 71 21.08 21.74 2.65
C GLN A 71 21.61 20.45 3.33
N PRO A 72 20.71 19.49 3.66
CA PRO A 72 21.10 18.28 4.39
C PRO A 72 22.16 17.49 3.65
N VAL A 73 23.02 16.78 4.39
CA VAL A 73 24.09 15.93 3.85
C VAL A 73 24.04 14.53 4.44
N ALA A 74 24.65 13.59 3.75
CA ALA A 74 24.82 12.21 4.21
C ALA A 74 23.48 11.57 4.66
N ARG A 75 23.36 11.15 5.92
CA ARG A 75 22.16 10.49 6.45
C ARG A 75 20.92 11.36 6.37
N ASP A 76 21.02 12.63 6.73
CA ASP A 76 19.87 13.55 6.74
C ASP A 76 19.31 13.77 5.33
N LEU A 77 20.18 13.87 4.31
CA LEU A 77 19.76 13.91 2.91
C LEU A 77 19.06 12.61 2.49
N ARG A 78 19.59 11.44 2.91
CA ARG A 78 18.93 10.16 2.61
C ARG A 78 17.53 10.07 3.21
N ILE A 79 17.35 10.54 4.46
CA ILE A 79 16.02 10.57 5.12
C ILE A 79 15.03 11.37 4.27
N VAL A 80 15.37 12.60 3.88
CA VAL A 80 14.44 13.46 3.14
C VAL A 80 14.12 12.90 1.74
N VAL A 81 15.15 12.40 1.03
CA VAL A 81 14.94 11.80 -0.30
C VAL A 81 14.14 10.49 -0.23
N SER A 82 14.39 9.67 0.80
CA SER A 82 13.59 8.45 1.01
C SER A 82 12.15 8.78 1.38
N ALA A 83 11.91 9.83 2.17
CA ALA A 83 10.57 10.25 2.53
C ALA A 83 9.73 10.61 1.29
N LEU A 84 10.28 11.33 0.31
CA LEU A 84 9.59 11.64 -0.96
C LEU A 84 9.22 10.36 -1.74
N ARG A 85 10.10 9.36 -1.74
CA ARG A 85 9.85 8.08 -2.44
C ARG A 85 8.81 7.23 -1.69
N ILE A 86 8.88 7.22 -0.36
CA ILE A 86 7.90 6.53 0.49
C ILE A 86 6.52 7.18 0.34
N SER A 87 6.45 8.52 0.34
CA SER A 87 5.24 9.30 0.11
C SER A 87 4.55 8.89 -1.19
N ALA A 88 5.28 8.85 -2.31
CA ALA A 88 4.74 8.42 -3.59
C ALA A 88 4.25 6.95 -3.61
N SER A 89 4.92 6.05 -2.87
CA SER A 89 4.46 4.66 -2.76
C SER A 89 3.20 4.54 -1.90
N LEU A 90 3.09 5.30 -0.81
CA LEU A 90 1.89 5.33 0.04
C LEU A 90 0.68 5.91 -0.70
N GLU A 91 0.86 6.98 -1.48
CA GLU A 91 -0.18 7.53 -2.34
C GLU A 91 -0.68 6.46 -3.32
N ARG A 92 0.23 5.74 -3.98
CA ARG A 92 -0.14 4.66 -4.89
C ARG A 92 -0.89 3.51 -4.20
N MET A 93 -0.55 3.18 -2.96
CA MET A 93 -1.31 2.20 -2.16
C MET A 93 -2.73 2.71 -1.85
N GLY A 94 -2.92 3.99 -1.60
CA GLY A 94 -4.22 4.64 -1.48
C GLY A 94 -5.07 4.49 -2.74
N ASP A 95 -4.51 4.85 -3.90
CA ASP A 95 -5.12 4.65 -5.22
C ASP A 95 -5.62 3.21 -5.44
N LEU A 96 -4.77 2.22 -5.11
CA LEU A 96 -5.11 0.81 -5.27
C LEU A 96 -6.28 0.40 -4.37
N SER A 97 -6.34 0.89 -3.13
CA SER A 97 -7.48 0.70 -2.22
C SER A 97 -8.77 1.29 -2.81
N THR A 98 -8.67 2.47 -3.40
CA THR A 98 -9.77 3.14 -4.10
C THR A 98 -10.23 2.35 -5.33
N HIS A 99 -9.30 1.79 -6.12
CA HIS A 99 -9.65 0.94 -7.26
C HIS A 99 -10.39 -0.35 -6.85
N ILE A 100 -9.97 -1.00 -5.74
CA ILE A 100 -10.68 -2.16 -5.18
C ILE A 100 -12.12 -1.77 -4.79
N SER A 101 -12.30 -0.61 -4.15
CA SER A 101 -13.60 -0.08 -3.76
C SER A 101 -14.47 0.26 -4.97
N GLN A 102 -13.89 0.82 -6.04
CA GLN A 102 -14.60 1.10 -7.28
C GLN A 102 -15.17 -0.16 -7.93
N LEU A 103 -14.45 -1.30 -7.89
CA LEU A 103 -14.98 -2.58 -8.36
C LEU A 103 -16.21 -3.01 -7.54
N ALA A 104 -16.14 -2.90 -6.21
CA ALA A 104 -17.27 -3.22 -5.33
C ALA A 104 -18.48 -2.34 -5.64
N ARG A 105 -18.29 -1.02 -5.80
CA ARG A 105 -19.36 -0.08 -6.16
C ARG A 105 -19.96 -0.38 -7.52
N TYR A 106 -19.11 -0.68 -8.51
CA TYR A 106 -19.56 -0.92 -9.89
C TYR A 106 -20.44 -2.18 -10.01
N ARG A 107 -20.12 -3.22 -9.23
CA ARG A 107 -20.85 -4.51 -9.26
C ARG A 107 -22.03 -4.58 -8.31
N PHE A 108 -22.18 -3.63 -7.40
CA PHE A 108 -23.33 -3.63 -6.48
C PHE A 108 -24.67 -3.76 -7.24
N PRO A 109 -25.64 -4.61 -6.78
CA PRO A 109 -25.61 -5.39 -5.52
C PRO A 109 -24.93 -6.76 -5.61
N ASP A 110 -24.39 -7.13 -6.75
CA ASP A 110 -23.74 -8.42 -6.96
C ASP A 110 -22.33 -8.46 -6.33
N LYS A 111 -21.76 -9.66 -6.24
CA LYS A 111 -20.37 -9.85 -5.82
C LYS A 111 -19.44 -9.55 -7.00
N VAL A 112 -18.30 -8.93 -6.73
CA VAL A 112 -17.28 -8.61 -7.74
C VAL A 112 -16.74 -9.88 -8.42
N VAL A 113 -16.60 -10.96 -7.64
CA VAL A 113 -16.03 -12.21 -8.16
C VAL A 113 -16.94 -13.40 -7.88
N PRO A 114 -16.93 -14.43 -8.75
CA PRO A 114 -17.72 -15.64 -8.57
C PRO A 114 -17.25 -16.43 -7.35
N LYS A 115 -18.12 -17.32 -6.86
CA LYS A 115 -17.91 -18.10 -5.62
C LYS A 115 -16.57 -18.84 -5.59
N SER A 116 -16.08 -19.29 -6.75
CA SER A 116 -14.81 -20.03 -6.88
C SER A 116 -13.56 -19.21 -6.54
N LEU A 117 -13.64 -17.87 -6.56
CA LEU A 117 -12.53 -16.97 -6.27
C LEU A 117 -12.68 -16.20 -4.94
N ARG A 118 -13.85 -16.25 -4.30
CA ARG A 118 -14.11 -15.44 -3.09
C ARG A 118 -13.12 -15.72 -1.96
N SER A 119 -12.76 -16.98 -1.72
CA SER A 119 -11.77 -17.31 -0.68
C SER A 119 -10.38 -16.78 -1.01
N THR A 120 -9.99 -16.82 -2.29
CA THR A 120 -8.70 -16.30 -2.75
C THR A 120 -8.59 -14.79 -2.50
N PHE A 121 -9.61 -14.03 -2.88
CA PHE A 121 -9.62 -12.58 -2.66
C PHE A 121 -9.81 -12.18 -1.20
N ALA A 122 -10.56 -12.96 -0.41
CA ALA A 122 -10.63 -12.75 1.03
C ALA A 122 -9.26 -12.92 1.71
N GLU A 123 -8.47 -13.90 1.28
CA GLU A 123 -7.12 -14.13 1.77
C GLU A 123 -6.15 -13.03 1.31
N MET A 124 -6.18 -12.63 0.02
CA MET A 124 -5.38 -11.50 -0.48
C MET A 124 -5.68 -10.22 0.32
N GLY A 125 -6.94 -9.89 0.49
CA GLY A 125 -7.34 -8.69 1.25
C GLY A 125 -6.89 -8.74 2.72
N ALA A 126 -6.94 -9.91 3.36
CA ALA A 126 -6.45 -10.07 4.73
C ALA A 126 -4.92 -9.86 4.82
N LEU A 127 -4.17 -10.36 3.84
CA LEU A 127 -2.72 -10.14 3.75
C LEU A 127 -2.38 -8.66 3.52
N ASP A 128 -3.08 -7.97 2.62
CA ASP A 128 -2.86 -6.54 2.38
C ASP A 128 -3.09 -5.70 3.64
N VAL A 129 -4.14 -6.01 4.41
CA VAL A 129 -4.42 -5.34 5.69
C VAL A 129 -3.30 -5.62 6.70
N GLU A 130 -2.81 -6.85 6.78
CA GLU A 130 -1.70 -7.21 7.66
C GLU A 130 -0.40 -6.50 7.26
N ILE A 131 -0.07 -6.49 5.96
CA ILE A 131 1.07 -5.77 5.38
C ILE A 131 0.99 -4.27 5.70
N ALA A 132 -0.16 -3.63 5.51
CA ALA A 132 -0.34 -2.20 5.79
C ALA A 132 -0.14 -1.86 7.28
N ASN A 133 -0.64 -2.70 8.18
CA ASN A 133 -0.44 -2.53 9.62
C ASN A 133 1.03 -2.72 10.04
N LYS A 134 1.71 -3.71 9.47
CA LYS A 134 3.15 -3.92 9.69
C LYS A 134 3.98 -2.77 9.13
N LEU A 135 3.60 -2.26 7.95
CA LEU A 135 4.25 -1.11 7.34
C LEU A 135 4.14 0.14 8.22
N THR A 136 2.96 0.42 8.77
CA THR A 136 2.76 1.51 9.72
C THR A 136 3.65 1.35 10.96
N SER A 137 3.75 0.13 11.48
CA SER A 137 4.61 -0.21 12.62
C SER A 137 6.09 -0.07 12.28
N LEU A 138 6.50 -0.51 11.09
CA LEU A 138 7.87 -0.37 10.57
C LEU A 138 8.29 1.10 10.44
N LEU A 139 7.43 1.94 9.86
CA LEU A 139 7.70 3.37 9.72
C LEU A 139 7.83 4.08 11.08
N ARG A 140 7.11 3.60 12.11
CA ARG A 140 7.16 4.15 13.47
C ARG A 140 8.37 3.71 14.26
N SER A 141 8.76 2.42 14.15
CA SER A 141 9.78 1.80 15.00
C SER A 141 11.14 1.65 14.32
N GLU A 142 11.20 1.71 12.99
CA GLU A 142 12.37 1.35 12.16
C GLU A 142 12.86 -0.10 12.43
N ASP A 143 11.99 -0.99 12.91
CA ASP A 143 12.34 -2.39 13.20
C ASP A 143 12.50 -3.19 11.91
N VAL A 144 13.75 -3.53 11.58
CA VAL A 144 14.12 -4.26 10.36
C VAL A 144 13.49 -5.65 10.26
N GLN A 145 13.06 -6.25 11.37
CA GLN A 145 12.39 -7.57 11.34
C GLN A 145 11.01 -7.47 10.67
N LEU A 146 10.30 -6.37 10.87
CA LEU A 146 9.03 -6.13 10.20
C LEU A 146 9.18 -6.05 8.67
N ALA A 147 10.31 -5.56 8.18
CA ALA A 147 10.58 -5.53 6.74
C ALA A 147 10.69 -6.94 6.12
N GLU A 148 11.26 -7.88 6.85
CA GLU A 148 11.32 -9.30 6.45
C GLU A 148 9.93 -9.94 6.45
N GLU A 149 9.13 -9.66 7.49
CA GLU A 149 7.77 -10.17 7.58
C GLU A 149 6.88 -9.65 6.44
N ILE A 150 7.00 -8.36 6.07
CA ILE A 150 6.28 -7.77 4.93
C ILE A 150 6.62 -8.52 3.64
N ARG A 151 7.91 -8.82 3.38
CA ARG A 151 8.33 -9.60 2.20
C ARG A 151 7.74 -11.00 2.18
N ASN A 152 7.75 -11.69 3.32
CA ASN A 152 7.19 -13.04 3.42
C ASN A 152 5.66 -13.08 3.19
N GLU A 153 4.96 -12.00 3.45
CA GLU A 153 3.53 -11.88 3.17
C GLU A 153 3.24 -11.51 1.73
N ASP A 154 4.08 -10.66 1.14
CA ASP A 154 4.07 -10.34 -0.27
C ASP A 154 4.22 -11.60 -1.14
N ASP A 155 5.16 -12.50 -0.84
CA ASP A 155 5.31 -13.80 -1.51
C ASP A 155 4.01 -14.61 -1.53
N LYS A 156 3.17 -14.50 -0.47
CA LYS A 156 1.87 -15.17 -0.42
C LYS A 156 0.84 -14.47 -1.31
N VAL A 157 0.84 -13.13 -1.34
CA VAL A 157 -0.01 -12.35 -2.25
C VAL A 157 0.31 -12.69 -3.69
N ASP A 158 1.59 -12.79 -4.05
CA ASP A 158 2.06 -13.20 -5.37
C ASP A 158 1.58 -14.61 -5.75
N ALA A 159 1.68 -15.58 -4.84
CA ALA A 159 1.19 -16.93 -5.07
C ALA A 159 -0.33 -16.94 -5.30
N LEU A 160 -1.09 -16.14 -4.54
CA LEU A 160 -2.53 -16.01 -4.74
C LEU A 160 -2.85 -15.32 -6.07
N HIS A 161 -2.10 -14.26 -6.44
CA HIS A 161 -2.20 -13.59 -7.72
C HIS A 161 -2.04 -14.57 -8.89
N LEU A 162 -0.98 -15.36 -8.90
CA LEU A 162 -0.77 -16.41 -9.91
C LEU A 162 -1.92 -17.42 -9.93
N SER A 163 -2.42 -17.82 -8.76
CA SER A 163 -3.54 -18.79 -8.65
C SER A 163 -4.84 -18.25 -9.26
N VAL A 164 -5.06 -16.93 -9.29
CA VAL A 164 -6.21 -16.33 -9.98
C VAL A 164 -6.10 -16.57 -11.47
N PHE A 165 -4.93 -16.31 -12.09
CA PHE A 165 -4.73 -16.58 -13.52
C PHE A 165 -4.89 -18.05 -13.86
N ASP A 166 -4.33 -18.96 -13.07
CA ASP A 166 -4.49 -20.40 -13.28
C ASP A 166 -5.96 -20.82 -13.26
N LYS A 167 -6.76 -20.21 -12.39
CA LYS A 167 -8.20 -20.47 -12.30
C LYS A 167 -8.98 -19.91 -13.48
N VAL A 168 -8.76 -18.62 -13.83
CA VAL A 168 -9.55 -17.95 -14.89
C VAL A 168 -9.18 -18.40 -16.30
N LEU A 169 -7.96 -18.91 -16.50
CA LEU A 169 -7.50 -19.50 -17.78
C LEU A 169 -7.70 -21.01 -17.86
N GLY A 170 -8.08 -21.64 -16.75
CA GLY A 170 -8.23 -23.09 -16.66
C GLY A 170 -9.50 -23.61 -17.34
N GLU A 171 -9.49 -24.82 -17.83
CA GLU A 171 -10.65 -25.48 -18.48
C GLU A 171 -11.91 -25.58 -17.59
N LYS A 172 -11.74 -25.49 -16.28
CA LYS A 172 -12.84 -25.56 -15.29
C LYS A 172 -13.48 -24.21 -15.01
N TRP A 173 -12.95 -23.14 -15.62
CA TRP A 173 -13.52 -21.79 -15.45
C TRP A 173 -14.93 -21.74 -16.06
N LYS A 174 -15.88 -21.25 -15.28
CA LYS A 174 -17.28 -21.10 -15.66
C LYS A 174 -17.80 -19.66 -15.52
N GLY A 175 -16.87 -18.72 -15.27
CA GLY A 175 -17.23 -17.31 -15.20
C GLY A 175 -17.48 -16.74 -16.60
N GLU A 176 -18.32 -15.74 -16.65
CA GLU A 176 -18.55 -14.93 -17.85
C GLU A 176 -17.32 -14.04 -18.15
N ALA A 177 -17.34 -13.34 -19.27
CA ALA A 177 -16.26 -12.43 -19.66
C ALA A 177 -16.02 -11.35 -18.58
N ASP A 178 -17.09 -10.82 -18.01
CA ASP A 178 -17.06 -9.82 -16.95
C ASP A 178 -16.39 -10.34 -15.68
N ASP A 179 -16.72 -11.56 -15.26
CA ASP A 179 -16.09 -12.21 -14.10
C ASP A 179 -14.57 -12.36 -14.30
N THR A 180 -14.15 -12.66 -15.52
CA THR A 180 -12.74 -12.82 -15.87
C THR A 180 -12.01 -11.46 -15.81
N VAL A 181 -12.63 -10.41 -16.34
CA VAL A 181 -12.08 -9.04 -16.32
C VAL A 181 -11.95 -8.55 -14.87
N ASP A 182 -13.02 -8.67 -14.09
CA ASP A 182 -13.04 -8.17 -12.71
C ASP A 182 -12.05 -8.93 -11.81
N ALA A 183 -11.99 -10.26 -11.94
CA ALA A 183 -11.01 -11.05 -11.20
C ALA A 183 -9.57 -10.66 -11.55
N THR A 184 -9.30 -10.43 -12.85
CA THR A 184 -7.99 -9.98 -13.31
C THR A 184 -7.64 -8.60 -12.78
N LEU A 185 -8.56 -7.64 -12.87
CA LEU A 185 -8.37 -6.27 -12.35
C LEU A 185 -8.17 -6.28 -10.83
N ALA A 186 -9.04 -6.97 -10.09
CA ALA A 186 -8.92 -7.07 -8.64
C ALA A 186 -7.56 -7.65 -8.23
N SER A 187 -7.13 -8.74 -8.88
CA SER A 187 -5.82 -9.34 -8.62
C SER A 187 -4.67 -8.38 -8.93
N ARG A 188 -4.79 -7.55 -10.00
CA ARG A 188 -3.83 -6.51 -10.37
C ARG A 188 -3.89 -5.27 -9.47
N TYR A 189 -4.82 -5.16 -8.55
CA TYR A 189 -4.84 -4.10 -7.54
C TYR A 189 -4.24 -4.57 -6.20
N HIS A 190 -4.44 -5.83 -5.82
CA HIS A 190 -3.86 -6.41 -4.59
C HIS A 190 -2.34 -6.61 -4.68
N GLU A 191 -1.85 -7.26 -5.74
CA GLU A 191 -0.42 -7.56 -5.88
C GLU A 191 0.46 -6.30 -5.88
N PRO A 192 0.21 -5.22 -6.64
CA PRO A 192 1.03 -4.03 -6.56
C PRO A 192 0.88 -3.27 -5.22
N PHE A 193 -0.21 -3.47 -4.48
CA PHE A 193 -0.33 -2.92 -3.14
C PHE A 193 0.75 -3.48 -2.22
N ALA A 194 0.93 -4.79 -2.21
CA ALA A 194 1.97 -5.47 -1.45
C ALA A 194 3.38 -5.11 -1.96
N ASP A 195 3.60 -5.07 -3.27
CA ASP A 195 4.86 -4.63 -3.90
C ASP A 195 5.31 -3.24 -3.43
N HIS A 196 4.39 -2.27 -3.35
CA HIS A 196 4.70 -0.94 -2.84
C HIS A 196 5.11 -0.97 -1.36
N ALA A 197 4.49 -1.80 -0.54
CA ALA A 197 4.89 -1.97 0.86
C ALA A 197 6.29 -2.57 0.98
N VAL A 198 6.65 -3.56 0.15
CA VAL A 198 8.02 -4.12 0.07
C VAL A 198 9.02 -3.05 -0.38
N ALA A 199 8.67 -2.22 -1.35
CA ALA A 199 9.53 -1.11 -1.80
C ALA A 199 9.81 -0.11 -0.66
N ILE A 200 8.79 0.22 0.14
CA ILE A 200 8.95 1.06 1.33
C ILE A 200 9.83 0.36 2.38
N ALA A 201 9.58 -0.92 2.66
CA ALA A 201 10.34 -1.69 3.63
C ALA A 201 11.84 -1.72 3.28
N LYS A 202 12.19 -1.90 2.01
CA LYS A 202 13.58 -1.80 1.50
C LYS A 202 14.19 -0.42 1.74
N MET A 203 13.42 0.66 1.59
CA MET A 203 13.90 2.01 1.87
C MET A 203 14.17 2.23 3.35
N VAL A 204 13.32 1.74 4.25
CA VAL A 204 13.54 1.83 5.70
C VAL A 204 14.77 1.04 6.12
N GLN A 205 14.97 -0.18 5.58
CA GLN A 205 16.20 -0.95 5.80
C GLN A 205 17.45 -0.18 5.34
N TYR A 206 17.41 0.42 4.16
CA TYR A 206 18.51 1.25 3.66
C TYR A 206 18.82 2.44 4.59
N LEU A 207 17.82 3.08 5.14
CA LEU A 207 18.03 4.18 6.10
C LEU A 207 18.68 3.70 7.40
N ALA A 208 18.35 2.51 7.88
CA ALA A 208 18.89 1.92 9.09
C ALA A 208 20.34 1.42 8.90
N THR A 209 20.62 0.74 7.79
CA THR A 209 21.92 0.08 7.56
C THR A 209 22.91 0.94 6.77
N GLY A 210 22.44 1.83 5.92
CA GLY A 210 23.23 2.60 4.97
C GLY A 210 23.61 1.83 3.69
N ASP A 211 23.29 0.55 3.62
CA ASP A 211 23.58 -0.33 2.49
C ASP A 211 22.29 -0.65 1.72
N TRP A 212 22.37 -0.54 0.40
CA TRP A 212 21.28 -0.94 -0.48
C TRP A 212 21.39 -2.44 -0.73
N ASP A 213 20.49 -3.21 -0.15
CA ASP A 213 20.45 -4.65 -0.37
C ASP A 213 20.15 -4.95 -1.85
N GLN A 214 21.18 -5.39 -2.57
CA GLN A 214 21.10 -5.74 -3.98
C GLN A 214 20.66 -7.21 -4.20
N SER A 215 20.38 -7.96 -3.15
CA SER A 215 20.08 -9.39 -3.22
C SER A 215 18.64 -9.72 -3.64
N ALA A 216 17.83 -8.70 -4.00
CA ALA A 216 16.46 -8.85 -4.43
C ALA A 216 16.20 -8.12 -5.77
N ALA A 217 16.93 -8.54 -6.82
CA ALA A 217 16.64 -8.21 -8.20
C ALA A 217 16.30 -9.48 -8.99
#